data_400ea5d3433e17c1ae388b9251e2b0e6
#
_entry.id   400ea5d3433e17c1ae388b9251e2b0e6
#
_cell.length_a   1.000
_cell.length_b   1.000
_cell.length_c   1.000
_cell.angle_alpha   90.00
_cell.angle_beta   90.00
_cell.angle_gamma   90.00
#
_symmetry.space_group_name_H-M   'P 1'
#
loop_
_entity.id
_entity.type
_entity.pdbx_description
1 polymer ?
#
loop_
_entity_poly.entity_id
_entity_poly.type
_entity_poly.pdbx_seq_one_letter_code
_entity_poly.pdbx_strand_id
1 'polypeptide(L)'
;MMNNFSKIGFILAALGSSIGLGHIWRFPYIAGTNGGGAFVLLYLFLALTIGIAMLVGEMLIGNKGKANAFKSYENLDPSPSKKWRYAGLTLIGGPIILSFYAIVLGWVFYYLFMVSFNLPSDMESSGVVFGELYENGFVPQTLGLLFVMGLTGWIISRGVKRGIELLNLILTPLLFIIFFGLLIYAMSMDSFGKAVEFMLSFDMQEAKKAFTLDVFVDSLGQVFFSLSLGVGIIITYAANSDSHQNLLKSSLWIVLSGIAIAIMAGLMIFTFVFEYEGVVNKGAGLIFVTLPVMFSHLGILGNIIAFLFLVAFSFAGITSTISLLEPAVMYMSETYGWSRAKATWSITLAIIALGMVIVCSICTPAADYLAVGGKSLMDIIEFLSANFIMSIGGLLAVIFIGWVVSKEKLESYTAHFFGKLGFNVWYYLMRYITPLITIIILLAKIAEFFMGEDAVKSILESMGL
;
A
#
# COMPACT_ATOMS: atom_id res chain seq x y z
N MET A 1 13.11 -27.64 -2.48
CA MET A 1 12.71 -27.33 -1.07
C MET A 1 12.26 -25.89 -1.04
N MET A 2 10.96 -25.62 -0.79
CA MET A 2 10.50 -24.26 -0.53
C MET A 2 11.22 -23.77 0.72
N ASN A 3 12.03 -22.71 0.58
CA ASN A 3 12.68 -22.06 1.71
C ASN A 3 11.62 -21.23 2.45
N ASN A 4 10.93 -21.84 3.42
CA ASN A 4 9.91 -21.17 4.21
C ASN A 4 10.52 -20.03 5.03
N PHE A 5 9.75 -18.97 5.24
CA PHE A 5 10.08 -17.91 6.18
C PHE A 5 10.27 -18.47 7.60
N SER A 6 11.14 -17.84 8.37
CA SER A 6 11.07 -17.94 9.83
C SER A 6 9.80 -17.27 10.36
N LYS A 7 9.35 -17.59 11.58
CA LYS A 7 8.15 -16.98 12.16
C LYS A 7 8.22 -15.45 12.22
N ILE A 8 9.38 -14.91 12.57
CA ILE A 8 9.63 -13.46 12.61
C ILE A 8 9.79 -12.93 11.19
N GLY A 9 10.52 -13.63 10.32
CA GLY A 9 10.71 -13.25 8.93
C GLY A 9 9.41 -13.12 8.16
N PHE A 10 8.43 -14.01 8.39
CA PHE A 10 7.09 -13.91 7.83
C PHE A 10 6.38 -12.59 8.25
N ILE A 11 6.39 -12.29 9.56
CA ILE A 11 5.76 -11.09 10.09
C ILE A 11 6.44 -9.83 9.51
N LEU A 12 7.77 -9.78 9.50
CA LEU A 12 8.52 -8.63 8.99
C LEU A 12 8.41 -8.48 7.48
N ALA A 13 8.33 -9.56 6.72
CA ALA A 13 8.10 -9.51 5.28
C ALA A 13 6.68 -8.99 4.96
N ALA A 14 5.66 -9.51 5.66
CA ALA A 14 4.29 -9.04 5.50
C ALA A 14 4.13 -7.58 5.99
N LEU A 15 4.82 -7.21 7.07
CA LEU A 15 4.87 -5.86 7.59
C LEU A 15 5.56 -4.90 6.60
N GLY A 16 6.73 -5.28 6.06
CA GLY A 16 7.43 -4.50 5.04
C GLY A 16 6.64 -4.35 3.74
N SER A 17 5.81 -5.34 3.40
CA SER A 17 4.84 -5.22 2.31
C SER A 17 3.75 -4.19 2.61
N SER A 18 3.26 -4.17 3.84
CA SER A 18 2.19 -3.26 4.26
C SER A 18 2.72 -1.83 4.44
N ILE A 19 3.88 -1.66 5.08
CA ILE A 19 4.48 -0.34 5.29
C ILE A 19 5.19 0.11 4.03
N GLY A 20 4.45 0.76 3.15
CA GLY A 20 4.94 1.35 1.91
C GLY A 20 4.58 2.82 1.80
N LEU A 21 4.53 3.32 0.57
CA LEU A 21 4.06 4.66 0.25
C LEU A 21 2.66 4.94 0.83
N GLY A 22 1.84 3.90 1.00
CA GLY A 22 0.49 4.00 1.55
C GLY A 22 0.42 4.54 2.97
N HIS A 23 1.31 4.14 3.87
CA HIS A 23 1.31 4.61 5.25
C HIS A 23 2.05 5.93 5.45
N ILE A 24 3.13 6.15 4.68
CA ILE A 24 4.02 7.29 4.89
C ILE A 24 3.57 8.51 4.09
N TRP A 25 2.97 8.29 2.93
CA TRP A 25 2.54 9.35 2.01
C TRP A 25 1.01 9.47 1.96
N ARG A 26 0.33 8.39 1.53
CA ARG A 26 -1.11 8.45 1.23
C ARG A 26 -1.94 8.69 2.48
N PHE A 27 -1.62 8.05 3.59
CA PHE A 27 -2.36 8.21 4.84
C PHE A 27 -2.33 9.65 5.40
N PRO A 28 -1.14 10.32 5.56
CA PRO A 28 -1.13 11.72 6.00
C PRO A 28 -1.88 12.63 5.04
N TYR A 29 -1.70 12.43 3.74
CA TYR A 29 -2.42 13.23 2.75
C TYR A 29 -3.94 13.09 2.89
N ILE A 30 -4.47 11.87 2.97
CA ILE A 30 -5.92 11.64 3.12
C ILE A 30 -6.40 12.17 4.48
N ALA A 31 -5.65 12.01 5.56
CA ALA A 31 -5.97 12.61 6.85
C ALA A 31 -6.05 14.15 6.77
N GLY A 32 -5.13 14.77 6.03
CA GLY A 32 -5.11 16.21 5.83
C GLY A 32 -6.30 16.77 5.07
N THR A 33 -6.85 15.99 4.13
CA THR A 33 -7.99 16.39 3.28
C THR A 33 -9.36 15.99 3.83
N ASN A 34 -9.40 15.04 4.77
CA ASN A 34 -10.64 14.43 5.29
C ASN A 34 -10.87 14.66 6.79
N GLY A 35 -10.46 15.81 7.33
CA GLY A 35 -10.80 16.21 8.70
C GLY A 35 -9.96 15.56 9.81
N GLY A 36 -8.71 15.20 9.52
CA GLY A 36 -7.70 14.82 10.53
C GLY A 36 -8.14 13.65 11.41
N GLY A 37 -8.36 13.93 12.70
CA GLY A 37 -8.66 12.91 13.71
C GLY A 37 -9.91 12.06 13.44
N ALA A 38 -10.93 12.60 12.80
CA ALA A 38 -12.14 11.86 12.43
C ALA A 38 -11.85 10.77 11.40
N PHE A 39 -11.07 11.11 10.35
CA PHE A 39 -10.58 10.11 9.38
C PHE A 39 -9.70 9.07 10.07
N VAL A 40 -8.77 9.50 10.92
CA VAL A 40 -7.87 8.58 11.64
C VAL A 40 -8.66 7.58 12.48
N LEU A 41 -9.68 8.04 13.21
CA LEU A 41 -10.54 7.15 14.01
C LEU A 41 -11.28 6.13 13.13
N LEU A 42 -11.85 6.58 12.01
CA LEU A 42 -12.56 5.71 11.09
C LEU A 42 -11.61 4.68 10.46
N TYR A 43 -10.42 5.13 10.03
CA TYR A 43 -9.38 4.24 9.50
C TYR A 43 -8.96 3.19 10.55
N LEU A 44 -8.74 3.59 11.81
CA LEU A 44 -8.42 2.67 12.91
C LEU A 44 -9.51 1.63 13.11
N PHE A 45 -10.76 2.07 13.17
CA PHE A 45 -11.90 1.16 13.32
C PHE A 45 -11.98 0.14 12.17
N LEU A 46 -11.85 0.61 10.91
CA LEU A 46 -11.91 -0.25 9.73
C LEU A 46 -10.69 -1.18 9.63
N ALA A 47 -9.49 -0.69 9.94
CA ALA A 47 -8.27 -1.51 9.91
C ALA A 47 -8.30 -2.63 10.95
N LEU A 48 -8.77 -2.32 12.18
CA LEU A 48 -8.85 -3.29 13.29
C LEU A 48 -10.02 -4.27 13.16
N THR A 49 -11.03 -3.96 12.37
CA THR A 49 -12.19 -4.84 12.13
C THR A 49 -12.10 -5.52 10.78
N ILE A 50 -12.43 -4.82 9.71
CA ILE A 50 -12.49 -5.33 8.34
C ILE A 50 -11.08 -5.71 7.84
N GLY A 51 -10.08 -4.85 8.08
CA GLY A 51 -8.70 -5.10 7.67
C GLY A 51 -8.13 -6.39 8.27
N ILE A 52 -8.26 -6.58 9.60
CA ILE A 52 -7.81 -7.81 10.27
C ILE A 52 -8.60 -9.03 9.75
N ALA A 53 -9.91 -8.91 9.58
CA ALA A 53 -10.74 -10.02 9.12
C ALA A 53 -10.31 -10.51 7.73
N MET A 54 -10.09 -9.57 6.79
CA MET A 54 -9.63 -9.87 5.43
C MET A 54 -8.20 -10.41 5.44
N LEU A 55 -7.30 -9.79 6.21
CA LEU A 55 -5.90 -10.21 6.32
C LEU A 55 -5.78 -11.66 6.82
N VAL A 56 -6.56 -12.03 7.85
CA VAL A 56 -6.66 -13.42 8.32
C VAL A 56 -7.21 -14.34 7.22
N GLY A 57 -8.22 -13.90 6.47
CA GLY A 57 -8.80 -14.66 5.36
C GLY A 57 -7.79 -14.97 4.26
N GLU A 58 -7.08 -13.96 3.74
CA GLU A 58 -6.03 -14.15 2.73
C GLU A 58 -4.86 -14.99 3.25
N MET A 59 -4.43 -14.73 4.49
CA MET A 59 -3.39 -15.56 5.13
C MET A 59 -3.83 -17.02 5.23
N LEU A 60 -5.11 -17.29 5.55
CA LEU A 60 -5.63 -18.64 5.65
C LEU A 60 -5.61 -19.35 4.30
N ILE A 61 -6.00 -18.66 3.21
CA ILE A 61 -5.93 -19.19 1.85
C ILE A 61 -4.49 -19.62 1.52
N GLY A 62 -3.51 -18.76 1.74
CA GLY A 62 -2.11 -19.08 1.47
C GLY A 62 -1.56 -20.17 2.40
N ASN A 63 -1.76 -20.03 3.72
CA ASN A 63 -1.21 -20.95 4.72
C ASN A 63 -1.73 -22.38 4.58
N LYS A 64 -3.00 -22.56 4.21
CA LYS A 64 -3.61 -23.89 4.02
C LYS A 64 -3.50 -24.36 2.56
N GLY A 65 -3.44 -23.44 1.59
CA GLY A 65 -3.23 -23.76 0.18
C GLY A 65 -1.80 -24.19 -0.15
N LYS A 66 -0.78 -23.64 0.55
CA LYS A 66 0.65 -24.00 0.45
C LYS A 66 1.22 -23.92 -0.97
N ALA A 67 0.73 -22.99 -1.78
CA ALA A 67 1.15 -22.79 -3.16
C ALA A 67 0.95 -21.31 -3.55
N ASN A 68 1.31 -20.94 -4.79
CA ASN A 68 0.97 -19.61 -5.31
C ASN A 68 -0.56 -19.37 -5.23
N ALA A 69 -0.98 -18.11 -5.35
CA ALA A 69 -2.38 -17.74 -5.15
C ALA A 69 -3.35 -18.58 -6.00
N PHE A 70 -3.06 -18.78 -7.27
CA PHE A 70 -3.90 -19.56 -8.18
C PHE A 70 -4.12 -21.01 -7.68
N LYS A 71 -3.04 -21.71 -7.36
CA LYS A 71 -3.08 -23.07 -6.83
C LYS A 71 -3.63 -23.15 -5.41
N SER A 72 -3.43 -22.11 -4.58
CA SER A 72 -3.97 -22.09 -3.23
C SER A 72 -5.49 -22.05 -3.22
N TYR A 73 -6.12 -21.27 -4.10
CA TYR A 73 -7.56 -21.32 -4.29
C TYR A 73 -8.01 -22.68 -4.83
N GLU A 74 -7.29 -23.25 -5.82
CA GLU A 74 -7.59 -24.58 -6.38
C GLU A 74 -7.56 -25.68 -5.31
N ASN A 75 -6.53 -25.68 -4.46
CA ASN A 75 -6.34 -26.68 -3.41
C ASN A 75 -7.45 -26.66 -2.35
N LEU A 76 -7.99 -25.48 -2.06
CA LEU A 76 -9.02 -25.28 -1.04
C LEU A 76 -10.44 -25.35 -1.59
N ASP A 77 -10.64 -25.19 -2.89
CA ASP A 77 -11.95 -25.25 -3.55
C ASP A 77 -12.54 -26.66 -3.40
N PRO A 78 -13.70 -26.83 -2.73
CA PRO A 78 -14.34 -28.13 -2.59
C PRO A 78 -15.02 -28.62 -3.87
N SER A 79 -15.26 -27.73 -4.85
CA SER A 79 -16.00 -28.07 -6.06
C SER A 79 -15.17 -28.94 -7.01
N PRO A 80 -15.79 -29.89 -7.75
CA PRO A 80 -15.08 -30.70 -8.76
C PRO A 80 -14.48 -29.85 -9.88
N SER A 81 -15.09 -28.71 -10.19
CA SER A 81 -14.68 -27.83 -11.30
C SER A 81 -13.45 -26.99 -11.01
N LYS A 82 -13.09 -26.82 -9.73
CA LYS A 82 -11.94 -26.03 -9.30
C LYS A 82 -11.87 -24.62 -9.91
N LYS A 83 -13.03 -24.00 -10.18
CA LYS A 83 -13.08 -22.69 -10.88
C LYS A 83 -12.57 -21.54 -10.03
N TRP A 84 -12.59 -21.66 -8.70
CA TRP A 84 -12.10 -20.60 -7.81
C TRP A 84 -10.60 -20.31 -7.96
N ARG A 85 -9.83 -21.21 -8.57
CA ARG A 85 -8.44 -20.94 -8.94
C ARG A 85 -8.25 -19.62 -9.71
N TYR A 86 -9.23 -19.23 -10.52
CA TYR A 86 -9.17 -18.00 -11.32
C TYR A 86 -9.22 -16.74 -10.44
N ALA A 87 -9.73 -16.79 -9.20
CA ALA A 87 -9.62 -15.70 -8.24
C ALA A 87 -8.16 -15.36 -7.93
N GLY A 88 -7.27 -16.34 -7.97
CA GLY A 88 -5.84 -16.12 -7.78
C GLY A 88 -5.15 -15.34 -8.91
N LEU A 89 -5.78 -15.16 -10.07
CA LEU A 89 -5.21 -14.35 -11.17
C LEU A 89 -5.18 -12.85 -10.86
N THR A 90 -5.86 -12.39 -9.81
CA THR A 90 -5.74 -11.00 -9.32
C THR A 90 -4.30 -10.65 -8.89
N LEU A 91 -3.44 -11.66 -8.74
CA LEU A 91 -2.00 -11.44 -8.55
C LEU A 91 -1.35 -10.59 -9.66
N ILE A 92 -1.97 -10.47 -10.85
CA ILE A 92 -1.49 -9.61 -11.93
C ILE A 92 -1.53 -8.11 -11.53
N GLY A 93 -2.39 -7.75 -10.58
CA GLY A 93 -2.45 -6.40 -10.02
C GLY A 93 -1.12 -5.95 -9.43
N GLY A 94 -0.35 -6.85 -8.81
CA GLY A 94 0.99 -6.55 -8.28
C GLY A 94 1.96 -6.00 -9.34
N PRO A 95 2.24 -6.70 -10.43
CA PRO A 95 3.03 -6.20 -11.57
C PRO A 95 2.52 -4.89 -12.17
N ILE A 96 1.19 -4.73 -12.29
CA ILE A 96 0.59 -3.51 -12.84
C ILE A 96 0.82 -2.33 -11.88
N ILE A 97 0.57 -2.50 -10.57
CA ILE A 97 0.91 -1.49 -9.55
C ILE A 97 2.40 -1.15 -9.62
N LEU A 98 3.25 -2.16 -9.72
CA LEU A 98 4.70 -1.97 -9.70
C LEU A 98 5.20 -1.14 -10.87
N SER A 99 4.50 -1.11 -12.02
CA SER A 99 4.89 -0.33 -13.19
C SER A 99 4.90 1.19 -12.96
N PHE A 100 3.94 1.73 -12.20
CA PHE A 100 3.95 3.15 -11.81
C PHE A 100 4.60 3.38 -10.43
N TYR A 101 4.45 2.45 -9.51
CA TYR A 101 5.07 2.52 -8.18
C TYR A 101 6.61 2.63 -8.26
N ALA A 102 7.24 1.93 -9.20
CA ALA A 102 8.68 2.01 -9.41
C ALA A 102 9.13 3.38 -9.95
N ILE A 103 8.28 4.08 -10.71
CA ILE A 103 8.53 5.45 -11.17
C ILE A 103 8.49 6.40 -9.96
N VAL A 104 7.43 6.32 -9.15
CA VAL A 104 7.30 7.14 -7.93
C VAL A 104 8.45 6.90 -6.96
N LEU A 105 8.84 5.65 -6.76
CA LEU A 105 10.01 5.34 -5.93
C LEU A 105 11.31 5.85 -6.58
N GLY A 106 11.38 5.92 -7.91
CA GLY A 106 12.46 6.59 -8.65
C GLY A 106 12.55 8.08 -8.31
N TRP A 107 11.40 8.78 -8.16
CA TRP A 107 11.38 10.18 -7.68
C TRP A 107 11.92 10.31 -6.26
N VAL A 108 11.61 9.36 -5.37
CA VAL A 108 12.17 9.34 -4.02
C VAL A 108 13.69 9.25 -4.05
N PHE A 109 14.28 8.39 -4.90
CA PHE A 109 15.72 8.31 -5.07
C PHE A 109 16.31 9.57 -5.71
N TYR A 110 15.63 10.17 -6.69
CA TYR A 110 16.06 11.44 -7.25
C TYR A 110 16.14 12.53 -6.15
N TYR A 111 15.11 12.66 -5.33
CA TYR A 111 15.10 13.60 -4.21
C TYR A 111 16.17 13.26 -3.16
N LEU A 112 16.38 11.99 -2.88
CA LEU A 112 17.41 11.54 -1.94
C LEU A 112 18.80 11.97 -2.35
N PHE A 113 19.14 11.84 -3.63
CA PHE A 113 20.51 12.09 -4.11
C PHE A 113 20.74 13.50 -4.66
N MET A 114 19.69 14.17 -5.13
CA MET A 114 19.83 15.46 -5.81
C MET A 114 19.25 16.62 -5.01
N VAL A 115 18.12 16.43 -4.33
CA VAL A 115 17.37 17.51 -3.67
C VAL A 115 17.69 17.63 -2.19
N SER A 116 17.90 16.54 -1.45
CA SER A 116 18.13 16.57 -0.01
C SER A 116 19.37 17.38 0.41
N PHE A 117 20.33 17.59 -0.49
CA PHE A 117 21.52 18.41 -0.24
C PHE A 117 21.36 19.87 -0.67
N ASN A 118 20.32 20.20 -1.46
CA ASN A 118 20.02 21.54 -1.93
C ASN A 118 18.50 21.75 -1.93
N LEU A 119 17.92 21.90 -0.74
CA LEU A 119 16.49 22.06 -0.57
C LEU A 119 15.99 23.39 -1.14
N PRO A 120 14.85 23.39 -1.87
CA PRO A 120 14.23 24.63 -2.36
C PRO A 120 13.74 25.49 -1.19
N SER A 121 13.92 26.81 -1.30
CA SER A 121 13.64 27.77 -0.24
C SER A 121 12.17 28.16 -0.08
N ASP A 122 11.38 27.97 -1.13
CA ASP A 122 9.98 28.41 -1.20
C ASP A 122 9.13 27.44 -2.06
N MET A 123 7.80 27.59 -1.97
CA MET A 123 6.85 26.71 -2.63
C MET A 123 6.89 26.80 -4.16
N GLU A 124 7.21 27.98 -4.70
CA GLU A 124 7.31 28.20 -6.15
C GLU A 124 8.52 27.44 -6.73
N SER A 125 9.70 27.66 -6.15
CA SER A 125 10.92 26.96 -6.53
C SER A 125 10.81 25.44 -6.37
N SER A 126 10.17 24.99 -5.29
CA SER A 126 9.92 23.56 -5.06
C SER A 126 8.95 22.98 -6.09
N GLY A 127 7.89 23.72 -6.43
CA GLY A 127 6.96 23.35 -7.49
C GLY A 127 7.64 23.23 -8.85
N VAL A 128 8.56 24.15 -9.17
CA VAL A 128 9.38 24.09 -10.41
C VAL A 128 10.27 22.83 -10.41
N VAL A 129 10.97 22.54 -9.30
CA VAL A 129 11.83 21.34 -9.21
C VAL A 129 11.03 20.05 -9.43
N PHE A 130 9.86 19.94 -8.83
CA PHE A 130 9.01 18.77 -9.02
C PHE A 130 8.38 18.74 -10.41
N GLY A 131 7.91 19.88 -10.92
CA GLY A 131 7.37 20.02 -12.29
C GLY A 131 8.38 19.61 -13.35
N GLU A 132 9.61 20.08 -13.25
CA GLU A 132 10.71 19.68 -14.16
C GLU A 132 10.99 18.18 -14.12
N LEU A 133 10.99 17.57 -12.92
CA LEU A 133 11.12 16.12 -12.81
C LEU A 133 9.93 15.39 -13.42
N TYR A 134 8.71 15.86 -13.18
CA TYR A 134 7.48 15.19 -13.61
C TYR A 134 7.25 15.36 -15.11
N GLU A 135 7.29 16.59 -15.63
CA GLU A 135 6.91 16.90 -17.03
C GLU A 135 8.07 16.74 -18.01
N ASN A 136 9.29 17.11 -17.60
CA ASN A 136 10.48 17.15 -18.47
C ASN A 136 11.54 16.11 -18.12
N GLY A 137 11.33 15.37 -17.01
CA GLY A 137 12.31 14.46 -16.44
C GLY A 137 12.38 13.08 -17.09
N PHE A 138 12.30 12.95 -18.41
CA PHE A 138 12.37 11.64 -19.09
C PHE A 138 13.58 10.80 -18.68
N VAL A 139 14.78 11.40 -18.69
CA VAL A 139 16.02 10.68 -18.32
C VAL A 139 16.04 10.29 -16.84
N PRO A 140 15.87 11.20 -15.87
CA PRO A 140 15.88 10.83 -14.47
C PRO A 140 14.76 9.84 -14.09
N GLN A 141 13.57 9.96 -14.65
CA GLN A 141 12.48 8.99 -14.39
C GLN A 141 12.80 7.60 -14.97
N THR A 142 13.37 7.55 -16.18
CA THR A 142 13.82 6.28 -16.79
C THR A 142 14.93 5.64 -15.96
N LEU A 143 15.94 6.39 -15.54
CA LEU A 143 17.02 5.88 -14.69
C LEU A 143 16.50 5.40 -13.33
N GLY A 144 15.57 6.15 -12.72
CA GLY A 144 14.89 5.76 -11.49
C GLY A 144 14.13 4.45 -11.64
N LEU A 145 13.31 4.31 -12.67
CA LEU A 145 12.57 3.08 -12.99
C LEU A 145 13.53 1.88 -13.16
N LEU A 146 14.58 2.04 -13.96
CA LEU A 146 15.57 0.98 -14.22
C LEU A 146 16.31 0.59 -12.94
N PHE A 147 16.70 1.56 -12.11
CA PHE A 147 17.38 1.33 -10.85
C PHE A 147 16.49 0.55 -9.88
N VAL A 148 15.26 1.03 -9.65
CA VAL A 148 14.31 0.40 -8.73
C VAL A 148 13.98 -1.02 -9.20
N MET A 149 13.67 -1.20 -10.47
CA MET A 149 13.31 -2.51 -11.01
C MET A 149 14.49 -3.47 -11.07
N GLY A 150 15.68 -2.96 -11.40
CA GLY A 150 16.93 -3.74 -11.36
C GLY A 150 17.25 -4.24 -9.96
N LEU A 151 17.16 -3.36 -8.95
CA LEU A 151 17.36 -3.70 -7.54
C LEU A 151 16.31 -4.72 -7.05
N THR A 152 15.03 -4.48 -7.34
CA THR A 152 13.91 -5.36 -6.98
C THR A 152 14.10 -6.74 -7.60
N GLY A 153 14.37 -6.83 -8.89
CA GLY A 153 14.62 -8.08 -9.61
C GLY A 153 15.84 -8.83 -9.06
N TRP A 154 16.92 -8.12 -8.75
CA TRP A 154 18.11 -8.73 -8.14
C TRP A 154 17.81 -9.35 -6.77
N ILE A 155 17.07 -8.66 -5.91
CA ILE A 155 16.69 -9.17 -4.58
C ILE A 155 15.79 -10.40 -4.72
N ILE A 156 14.74 -10.33 -5.54
CA ILE A 156 13.77 -11.42 -5.76
C ILE A 156 14.47 -12.65 -6.35
N SER A 157 15.41 -12.47 -7.26
CA SER A 157 16.16 -13.58 -7.87
C SER A 157 16.94 -14.41 -6.85
N ARG A 158 17.30 -13.84 -5.68
CA ARG A 158 18.00 -14.53 -4.59
C ARG A 158 17.13 -15.44 -3.74
N GLY A 159 15.81 -15.39 -3.93
CA GLY A 159 14.86 -16.26 -3.24
C GLY A 159 14.27 -15.65 -1.97
N VAL A 160 13.32 -16.38 -1.39
CA VAL A 160 12.55 -15.90 -0.22
C VAL A 160 13.47 -15.62 0.98
N LYS A 161 14.32 -16.58 1.35
CA LYS A 161 15.11 -16.51 2.60
C LYS A 161 16.30 -15.55 2.51
N ARG A 162 17.06 -15.61 1.41
CA ARG A 162 18.28 -14.81 1.22
C ARG A 162 18.05 -13.45 0.56
N GLY A 163 16.89 -13.26 -0.05
CA GLY A 163 16.46 -12.01 -0.65
C GLY A 163 15.43 -11.30 0.24
N ILE A 164 14.19 -11.76 0.18
CA ILE A 164 13.03 -11.09 0.80
C ILE A 164 13.17 -11.01 2.33
N GLU A 165 13.38 -12.15 3.00
CA GLU A 165 13.44 -12.21 4.46
C GLU A 165 14.61 -11.41 5.02
N LEU A 166 15.81 -11.64 4.48
CA LEU A 166 17.02 -10.95 4.97
C LEU A 166 16.89 -9.43 4.84
N LEU A 167 16.35 -8.95 3.72
CA LEU A 167 16.19 -7.53 3.51
C LEU A 167 15.17 -6.93 4.48
N ASN A 168 14.01 -7.57 4.66
CA ASN A 168 13.00 -7.09 5.59
C ASN A 168 13.46 -7.13 7.06
N LEU A 169 14.30 -8.11 7.43
CA LEU A 169 14.93 -8.18 8.77
C LEU A 169 15.82 -6.97 9.06
N ILE A 170 16.35 -6.31 8.04
CA ILE A 170 17.24 -5.14 8.16
C ILE A 170 16.46 -3.84 7.95
N LEU A 171 15.79 -3.70 6.81
CA LEU A 171 15.18 -2.43 6.41
C LEU A 171 13.97 -2.05 7.26
N THR A 172 13.15 -3.02 7.67
CA THR A 172 11.95 -2.72 8.46
C THR A 172 12.28 -2.17 9.85
N PRO A 173 13.20 -2.78 10.65
CA PRO A 173 13.62 -2.16 11.91
C PRO A 173 14.31 -0.81 11.74
N LEU A 174 15.17 -0.64 10.72
CA LEU A 174 15.83 0.63 10.44
C LEU A 174 14.83 1.75 10.13
N LEU A 175 13.79 1.44 9.34
CA LEU A 175 12.70 2.35 9.06
C LEU A 175 12.04 2.83 10.36
N PHE A 176 11.68 1.91 11.27
CA PHE A 176 11.11 2.28 12.57
C PHE A 176 12.04 3.17 13.41
N ILE A 177 13.34 2.85 13.45
CA ILE A 177 14.34 3.63 14.19
C ILE A 177 14.44 5.05 13.64
N ILE A 178 14.49 5.20 12.31
CA ILE A 178 14.58 6.52 11.67
C ILE A 178 13.29 7.33 11.93
N PHE A 179 12.11 6.75 11.69
CA PHE A 179 10.85 7.45 11.92
C PHE A 179 10.65 7.82 13.39
N PHE A 180 11.05 6.96 14.32
CA PHE A 180 11.01 7.25 15.74
C PHE A 180 11.96 8.40 16.12
N GLY A 181 13.16 8.42 15.56
CA GLY A 181 14.11 9.53 15.75
C GLY A 181 13.57 10.86 15.20
N LEU A 182 12.99 10.84 13.99
CA LEU A 182 12.37 12.01 13.40
C LEU A 182 11.14 12.49 14.18
N LEU A 183 10.35 11.57 14.74
CA LEU A 183 9.23 11.90 15.61
C LEU A 183 9.70 12.58 16.91
N ILE A 184 10.76 12.04 17.55
CA ILE A 184 11.34 12.67 18.76
C ILE A 184 11.78 14.09 18.45
N TYR A 185 12.41 14.32 17.30
CA TYR A 185 12.76 15.67 16.87
C TYR A 185 11.51 16.54 16.68
N ALA A 186 10.48 16.07 15.98
CA ALA A 186 9.23 16.79 15.81
C ALA A 186 8.55 17.13 17.16
N MET A 187 8.64 16.25 18.16
CA MET A 187 8.13 16.51 19.52
C MET A 187 8.80 17.69 20.23
N SER A 188 9.98 18.13 19.78
CA SER A 188 10.67 19.33 20.33
C SER A 188 10.22 20.63 19.66
N MET A 189 9.36 20.61 18.66
CA MET A 189 8.87 21.77 17.93
C MET A 189 7.57 22.31 18.56
N ASP A 190 7.35 23.62 18.49
CA ASP A 190 6.21 24.31 19.13
C ASP A 190 4.85 23.84 18.54
N SER A 191 4.81 23.50 17.26
CA SER A 191 3.59 23.07 16.58
C SER A 191 3.25 21.60 16.77
N PHE A 192 4.06 20.81 17.49
CA PHE A 192 3.75 19.39 17.73
C PHE A 192 2.39 19.21 18.41
N GLY A 193 2.06 20.07 19.37
CA GLY A 193 0.75 20.07 20.05
C GLY A 193 -0.41 20.24 19.06
N LYS A 194 -0.27 21.15 18.09
CA LYS A 194 -1.27 21.35 17.02
C LYS A 194 -1.41 20.12 16.12
N ALA A 195 -0.29 19.45 15.78
CA ALA A 195 -0.32 18.22 15.00
C ALA A 195 -1.02 17.07 15.74
N VAL A 196 -0.79 16.93 17.03
CA VAL A 196 -1.49 15.96 17.91
C VAL A 196 -2.98 16.27 17.96
N GLU A 197 -3.36 17.52 18.18
CA GLU A 197 -4.75 17.97 18.18
C GLU A 197 -5.42 17.65 16.83
N PHE A 198 -4.80 18.02 15.72
CA PHE A 198 -5.32 17.77 14.39
C PHE A 198 -5.51 16.29 14.07
N MET A 199 -4.53 15.45 14.43
CA MET A 199 -4.52 14.02 14.07
C MET A 199 -5.30 13.14 15.05
N LEU A 200 -5.37 13.50 16.31
CA LEU A 200 -5.84 12.62 17.40
C LEU A 200 -6.98 13.21 18.23
N SER A 201 -7.34 14.49 18.04
CA SER A 201 -8.51 15.03 18.72
C SER A 201 -9.77 14.59 17.98
N PHE A 202 -10.79 14.25 18.76
CA PHE A 202 -12.09 13.85 18.27
C PHE A 202 -13.13 14.90 18.70
N ASP A 203 -13.42 15.83 17.78
CA ASP A 203 -14.58 16.72 17.92
C ASP A 203 -15.79 16.10 17.25
N MET A 204 -16.88 15.93 18.01
CA MET A 204 -18.15 15.37 17.50
C MET A 204 -18.79 16.22 16.42
N GLN A 205 -18.50 17.53 16.35
CA GLN A 205 -19.02 18.39 15.28
C GLN A 205 -18.21 18.21 14.00
N GLU A 206 -16.91 18.15 14.09
CA GLU A 206 -16.02 17.84 12.96
C GLU A 206 -16.21 16.38 12.49
N ALA A 207 -16.41 15.45 13.43
CA ALA A 207 -16.73 14.08 13.11
C ALA A 207 -18.00 13.93 12.26
N LYS A 208 -19.09 14.65 12.58
CA LYS A 208 -20.31 14.60 11.79
C LYS A 208 -20.12 15.09 10.35
N LYS A 209 -19.21 16.05 10.13
CA LYS A 209 -18.84 16.51 8.79
C LYS A 209 -17.95 15.50 8.04
N ALA A 210 -17.10 14.79 8.77
CA ALA A 210 -16.16 13.84 8.22
C ALA A 210 -16.75 12.42 8.00
N PHE A 211 -17.83 12.03 8.70
CA PHE A 211 -18.53 10.75 8.48
C PHE A 211 -19.45 10.80 7.26
N THR A 212 -18.89 11.17 6.12
CA THR A 212 -19.55 11.06 4.81
C THR A 212 -19.21 9.72 4.16
N LEU A 213 -19.99 9.32 3.17
CA LEU A 213 -19.71 8.11 2.41
C LEU A 213 -18.35 8.18 1.70
N ASP A 214 -17.94 9.35 1.22
CA ASP A 214 -16.64 9.56 0.57
C ASP A 214 -15.49 9.29 1.54
N VAL A 215 -15.54 9.86 2.75
CA VAL A 215 -14.49 9.62 3.78
C VAL A 215 -14.47 8.15 4.21
N PHE A 216 -15.64 7.50 4.25
CA PHE A 216 -15.72 6.06 4.53
C PHE A 216 -15.07 5.24 3.42
N VAL A 217 -15.36 5.54 2.15
CA VAL A 217 -14.78 4.89 0.96
C VAL A 217 -13.27 5.11 0.91
N ASP A 218 -12.80 6.33 1.16
CA ASP A 218 -11.38 6.65 1.19
C ASP A 218 -10.65 5.96 2.34
N SER A 219 -11.25 5.94 3.54
CA SER A 219 -10.68 5.24 4.72
C SER A 219 -10.52 3.75 4.46
N LEU A 220 -11.51 3.12 3.85
CA LEU A 220 -11.46 1.70 3.58
C LEU A 220 -10.57 1.37 2.37
N GLY A 221 -10.55 2.23 1.33
CA GLY A 221 -9.56 2.16 0.25
C GLY A 221 -8.13 2.27 0.80
N GLN A 222 -7.93 3.14 1.81
CA GLN A 222 -6.66 3.23 2.52
C GLN A 222 -6.33 1.94 3.28
N VAL A 223 -7.29 1.27 3.92
CA VAL A 223 -7.08 -0.04 4.57
C VAL A 223 -6.65 -1.10 3.56
N PHE A 224 -7.33 -1.21 2.42
CA PHE A 224 -6.96 -2.17 1.37
C PHE A 224 -5.55 -1.94 0.87
N PHE A 225 -5.23 -0.70 0.52
CA PHE A 225 -3.94 -0.33 -0.02
C PHE A 225 -2.82 -0.54 1.02
N SER A 226 -3.01 -0.09 2.24
CA SER A 226 -2.02 -0.18 3.31
C SER A 226 -1.76 -1.61 3.79
N LEU A 227 -2.70 -2.53 3.64
CA LEU A 227 -2.52 -3.93 4.00
C LEU A 227 -2.18 -4.83 2.81
N SER A 228 -2.01 -4.26 1.60
CA SER A 228 -1.69 -4.99 0.37
C SER A 228 -2.68 -6.13 0.06
N LEU A 229 -3.97 -5.91 0.31
CA LEU A 229 -5.03 -6.90 0.12
C LEU A 229 -5.43 -7.01 -1.36
N GLY A 230 -5.91 -8.18 -1.77
CA GLY A 230 -6.55 -8.42 -3.07
C GLY A 230 -5.62 -8.73 -4.24
N VAL A 231 -4.30 -8.57 -4.10
CA VAL A 231 -3.32 -8.82 -5.18
C VAL A 231 -2.44 -10.04 -4.94
N GLY A 232 -2.86 -10.94 -4.05
CA GLY A 232 -2.19 -12.21 -3.81
C GLY A 232 -0.87 -12.13 -3.02
N ILE A 233 -0.44 -10.97 -2.56
CA ILE A 233 0.80 -10.80 -1.79
C ILE A 233 0.71 -11.56 -0.47
N ILE A 234 -0.33 -11.30 0.30
CA ILE A 234 -0.56 -11.92 1.61
C ILE A 234 -0.74 -13.43 1.46
N ILE A 235 -1.46 -13.88 0.44
CA ILE A 235 -1.62 -15.31 0.12
C ILE A 235 -0.25 -15.94 -0.16
N THR A 236 0.58 -15.30 -0.99
CA THR A 236 1.91 -15.77 -1.37
C THR A 236 2.85 -15.88 -0.16
N TYR A 237 2.86 -14.88 0.71
CA TYR A 237 3.70 -14.89 1.90
C TYR A 237 3.22 -15.94 2.91
N ALA A 238 1.91 -16.04 3.12
CA ALA A 238 1.34 -17.04 4.01
C ALA A 238 1.52 -18.48 3.50
N ALA A 239 1.58 -18.71 2.19
CA ALA A 239 1.92 -20.01 1.62
C ALA A 239 3.31 -20.48 2.03
N ASN A 240 4.26 -19.55 2.18
CA ASN A 240 5.64 -19.80 2.62
C ASN A 240 5.83 -19.71 4.16
N SER A 241 4.76 -19.56 4.95
CA SER A 241 4.81 -19.52 6.41
C SER A 241 4.70 -20.91 7.04
N ASP A 242 5.01 -21.03 8.34
CA ASP A 242 4.78 -22.24 9.12
C ASP A 242 3.27 -22.62 9.13
N SER A 243 2.97 -23.91 9.02
CA SER A 243 1.59 -24.41 9.02
C SER A 243 0.84 -24.15 10.33
N HIS A 244 1.56 -23.99 11.45
CA HIS A 244 1.05 -23.68 12.77
C HIS A 244 1.20 -22.18 13.13
N GLN A 245 1.48 -21.31 12.16
CA GLN A 245 1.54 -19.87 12.38
C GLN A 245 0.21 -19.37 12.96
N ASN A 246 0.27 -18.60 14.05
CA ASN A 246 -0.91 -17.94 14.57
C ASN A 246 -1.25 -16.73 13.70
N LEU A 247 -2.18 -16.93 12.76
CA LEU A 247 -2.52 -15.93 11.75
C LEU A 247 -3.16 -14.68 12.35
N LEU A 248 -3.99 -14.83 13.38
CA LEU A 248 -4.60 -13.70 14.08
C LEU A 248 -3.54 -12.82 14.75
N LYS A 249 -2.59 -13.46 15.49
CA LYS A 249 -1.51 -12.71 16.14
C LYS A 249 -0.61 -12.01 15.10
N SER A 250 -0.35 -12.68 13.99
CA SER A 250 0.43 -12.08 12.88
C SER A 250 -0.30 -10.88 12.27
N SER A 251 -1.61 -11.01 12.01
CA SER A 251 -2.43 -9.92 11.48
C SER A 251 -2.49 -8.73 12.43
N LEU A 252 -2.63 -8.97 13.74
CA LEU A 252 -2.60 -7.92 14.75
C LEU A 252 -1.26 -7.15 14.73
N TRP A 253 -0.13 -7.86 14.72
CA TRP A 253 1.18 -7.22 14.64
C TRP A 253 1.35 -6.39 13.37
N ILE A 254 0.92 -6.91 12.22
CA ILE A 254 1.02 -6.20 10.94
C ILE A 254 0.17 -4.92 10.96
N VAL A 255 -1.09 -5.04 11.36
CA VAL A 255 -2.01 -3.90 11.37
C VAL A 255 -1.58 -2.84 12.39
N LEU A 256 -1.27 -3.24 13.63
CA LEU A 256 -0.88 -2.29 14.69
C LEU A 256 0.45 -1.59 14.36
N SER A 257 1.43 -2.30 13.80
CA SER A 257 2.69 -1.70 13.37
C SER A 257 2.50 -0.75 12.18
N GLY A 258 1.63 -1.10 11.22
CA GLY A 258 1.27 -0.21 10.12
C GLY A 258 0.59 1.07 10.61
N ILE A 259 -0.38 0.94 11.52
CA ILE A 259 -1.04 2.08 12.19
C ILE A 259 -0.01 2.95 12.92
N ALA A 260 0.91 2.36 13.67
CA ALA A 260 1.94 3.11 14.40
C ALA A 260 2.80 3.96 13.44
N ILE A 261 3.26 3.38 12.33
CA ILE A 261 4.02 4.12 11.30
C ILE A 261 3.17 5.23 10.67
N ALA A 262 1.91 4.96 10.34
CA ALA A 262 1.02 5.95 9.73
C ALA A 262 0.81 7.16 10.66
N ILE A 263 0.56 6.91 11.95
CA ILE A 263 0.41 7.96 12.95
C ILE A 263 1.72 8.71 13.17
N MET A 264 2.86 8.00 13.29
CA MET A 264 4.18 8.64 13.43
C MET A 264 4.50 9.55 12.25
N ALA A 265 4.27 9.04 11.02
CA ALA A 265 4.49 9.82 9.80
C ALA A 265 3.57 11.04 9.74
N GLY A 266 2.28 10.87 10.05
CA GLY A 266 1.31 11.97 10.08
C GLY A 266 1.67 13.03 11.11
N LEU A 267 1.94 12.64 12.36
CA LEU A 267 2.35 13.59 13.41
C LEU A 267 3.60 14.37 13.01
N MET A 268 4.62 13.68 12.49
CA MET A 268 5.84 14.34 12.03
C MET A 268 5.56 15.31 10.88
N ILE A 269 4.87 14.87 9.84
CA ILE A 269 4.57 15.69 8.65
C ILE A 269 3.76 16.91 9.03
N PHE A 270 2.67 16.75 9.81
CA PHE A 270 1.83 17.87 10.21
C PHE A 270 2.51 18.81 11.19
N THR A 271 3.45 18.33 12.02
CA THR A 271 4.28 19.20 12.84
C THR A 271 5.08 20.17 11.96
N PHE A 272 5.81 19.67 10.96
CA PHE A 272 6.55 20.54 10.04
C PHE A 272 5.64 21.45 9.22
N VAL A 273 4.50 20.94 8.74
CA VAL A 273 3.54 21.75 7.98
C VAL A 273 2.99 22.92 8.83
N PHE A 274 2.62 22.67 10.09
CA PHE A 274 2.05 23.69 10.95
C PHE A 274 3.10 24.65 11.55
N GLU A 275 4.35 24.21 11.68
CA GLU A 275 5.46 25.06 12.15
C GLU A 275 5.77 26.17 11.18
N TYR A 276 5.70 25.90 9.88
CA TYR A 276 6.10 26.82 8.84
C TYR A 276 4.93 27.26 7.95
N GLU A 277 3.70 27.17 8.48
CA GLU A 277 2.46 27.58 7.77
C GLU A 277 2.33 26.98 6.36
N GLY A 278 2.81 25.75 6.21
CA GLY A 278 2.78 25.04 4.94
C GLY A 278 1.37 24.64 4.53
N VAL A 279 1.17 24.45 3.22
CA VAL A 279 -0.09 23.96 2.65
C VAL A 279 -0.05 22.45 2.50
N VAL A 280 -1.12 21.77 2.88
CA VAL A 280 -1.28 20.33 2.64
C VAL A 280 -1.65 20.13 1.17
N ASN A 281 -0.65 20.01 0.32
CA ASN A 281 -0.83 19.74 -1.09
C ASN A 281 -1.39 18.33 -1.32
N LYS A 282 -2.24 18.19 -2.34
CA LYS A 282 -2.80 16.88 -2.73
C LYS A 282 -1.73 15.96 -3.35
N GLY A 283 -1.82 14.67 -3.04
CA GLY A 283 -1.01 13.64 -3.69
C GLY A 283 0.49 13.81 -3.48
N ALA A 284 1.28 13.67 -4.55
CA ALA A 284 2.75 13.75 -4.55
C ALA A 284 3.28 15.12 -4.06
N GLY A 285 2.50 16.18 -4.21
CA GLY A 285 2.89 17.52 -3.81
C GLY A 285 3.24 17.66 -2.31
N LEU A 286 2.59 16.88 -1.43
CA LEU A 286 2.93 16.91 0.00
C LEU A 286 4.39 16.50 0.26
N ILE A 287 4.85 15.44 -0.38
CA ILE A 287 6.19 14.88 -0.16
C ILE A 287 7.26 15.60 -0.98
N PHE A 288 6.95 15.94 -2.24
CA PHE A 288 7.95 16.44 -3.18
C PHE A 288 7.94 17.96 -3.36
N VAL A 289 6.90 18.65 -2.88
CA VAL A 289 6.83 20.11 -2.92
C VAL A 289 6.82 20.70 -1.51
N THR A 290 5.85 20.31 -0.65
CA THR A 290 5.68 20.92 0.66
C THR A 290 6.83 20.59 1.62
N LEU A 291 7.12 19.30 1.85
CA LEU A 291 8.11 18.90 2.86
C LEU A 291 9.54 19.42 2.59
N PRO A 292 10.06 19.43 1.35
CA PRO A 292 11.38 20.01 1.09
C PRO A 292 11.50 21.47 1.53
N VAL A 293 10.45 22.27 1.29
CA VAL A 293 10.42 23.68 1.75
C VAL A 293 10.39 23.76 3.28
N MET A 294 9.53 22.95 3.92
CA MET A 294 9.47 22.93 5.39
C MET A 294 10.83 22.57 6.00
N PHE A 295 11.52 21.61 5.45
CA PHE A 295 12.85 21.23 5.91
C PHE A 295 13.90 22.31 5.64
N SER A 296 13.80 23.06 4.54
CA SER A 296 14.77 24.11 4.19
C SER A 296 14.88 25.22 5.26
N HIS A 297 13.79 25.51 5.98
CA HIS A 297 13.79 26.47 7.09
C HIS A 297 14.73 26.09 8.24
N LEU A 298 15.12 24.84 8.34
CA LEU A 298 16.06 24.34 9.36
C LEU A 298 17.53 24.42 8.92
N GLY A 299 17.83 24.95 7.74
CA GLY A 299 19.19 25.01 7.20
C GLY A 299 19.84 23.64 7.07
N ILE A 300 21.08 23.48 7.53
CA ILE A 300 21.84 22.21 7.43
C ILE A 300 21.13 21.05 8.13
N LEU A 301 20.47 21.30 9.26
CA LEU A 301 19.71 20.28 9.97
C LEU A 301 18.53 19.79 9.12
N GLY A 302 17.91 20.67 8.35
CA GLY A 302 16.84 20.34 7.42
C GLY A 302 17.30 19.38 6.31
N ASN A 303 18.51 19.58 5.78
CA ASN A 303 19.11 18.64 4.81
C ASN A 303 19.28 17.23 5.42
N ILE A 304 19.74 17.14 6.68
CA ILE A 304 19.90 15.87 7.39
C ILE A 304 18.53 15.19 7.60
N ILE A 305 17.52 15.95 8.02
CA ILE A 305 16.16 15.45 8.25
C ILE A 305 15.55 14.98 6.92
N ALA A 306 15.68 15.77 5.85
CA ALA A 306 15.22 15.40 4.52
C ALA A 306 15.88 14.11 4.03
N PHE A 307 17.20 14.01 4.19
CA PHE A 307 17.96 12.80 3.82
C PHE A 307 17.47 11.57 4.60
N LEU A 308 17.37 11.65 5.92
CA LEU A 308 16.91 10.55 6.77
C LEU A 308 15.47 10.14 6.44
N PHE A 309 14.57 11.12 6.24
CA PHE A 309 13.20 10.87 5.84
C PHE A 309 13.13 10.11 4.50
N LEU A 310 13.87 10.58 3.48
CA LEU A 310 13.90 9.96 2.15
C LEU A 310 14.59 8.59 2.17
N VAL A 311 15.59 8.35 3.04
CA VAL A 311 16.18 7.02 3.27
C VAL A 311 15.12 6.06 3.83
N ALA A 312 14.41 6.46 4.89
CA ALA A 312 13.36 5.63 5.46
C ALA A 312 12.22 5.36 4.46
N PHE A 313 11.85 6.39 3.69
CA PHE A 313 10.84 6.28 2.64
C PHE A 313 11.29 5.34 1.51
N SER A 314 12.59 5.37 1.14
CA SER A 314 13.19 4.41 0.19
C SER A 314 13.13 2.98 0.70
N PHE A 315 13.38 2.74 2.00
CA PHE A 315 13.27 1.42 2.60
C PHE A 315 11.85 0.87 2.54
N ALA A 316 10.86 1.69 2.89
CA ALA A 316 9.45 1.35 2.78
C ALA A 316 9.05 1.04 1.31
N GLY A 317 9.55 1.84 0.37
CA GLY A 317 9.30 1.64 -1.06
C GLY A 317 9.88 0.33 -1.57
N ILE A 318 11.16 0.03 -1.28
CA ILE A 318 11.84 -1.20 -1.73
C ILE A 318 11.16 -2.45 -1.18
N THR A 319 10.79 -2.48 0.10
CA THR A 319 10.11 -3.64 0.69
C THR A 319 8.77 -3.91 0.03
N SER A 320 8.05 -2.86 -0.39
CA SER A 320 6.80 -2.97 -1.13
C SER A 320 7.01 -3.42 -2.59
N THR A 321 8.07 -2.95 -3.31
CA THR A 321 8.32 -3.41 -4.68
C THR A 321 8.62 -4.91 -4.74
N ILE A 322 9.34 -5.42 -3.74
CA ILE A 322 9.63 -6.84 -3.58
C ILE A 322 8.34 -7.65 -3.43
N SER A 323 7.44 -7.19 -2.58
CA SER A 323 6.18 -7.89 -2.32
C SER A 323 5.25 -7.88 -3.52
N LEU A 324 5.21 -6.80 -4.29
CA LEU A 324 4.41 -6.69 -5.51
C LEU A 324 4.88 -7.62 -6.63
N LEU A 325 6.20 -7.89 -6.72
CA LEU A 325 6.76 -8.77 -7.75
C LEU A 325 6.67 -10.26 -7.41
N GLU A 326 6.81 -10.64 -6.12
CA GLU A 326 6.94 -12.04 -5.69
C GLU A 326 5.75 -12.94 -6.07
N PRO A 327 4.47 -12.53 -5.96
CA PRO A 327 3.34 -13.38 -6.33
C PRO A 327 3.38 -13.85 -7.78
N ALA A 328 3.74 -12.96 -8.71
CA ALA A 328 3.84 -13.28 -10.11
C ALA A 328 5.05 -14.20 -10.41
N VAL A 329 6.17 -13.98 -9.75
CA VAL A 329 7.37 -14.85 -9.86
C VAL A 329 7.06 -16.24 -9.34
N MET A 330 6.40 -16.37 -8.18
CA MET A 330 5.99 -17.65 -7.63
C MET A 330 5.01 -18.38 -8.55
N TYR A 331 4.02 -17.65 -9.10
CA TYR A 331 3.06 -18.20 -10.06
C TYR A 331 3.75 -18.78 -11.30
N MET A 332 4.65 -18.02 -11.93
CA MET A 332 5.37 -18.51 -13.12
C MET A 332 6.28 -19.70 -12.80
N SER A 333 6.93 -19.69 -11.65
CA SER A 333 7.80 -20.79 -11.24
C SER A 333 7.04 -22.07 -10.95
N GLU A 334 5.93 -21.99 -10.20
CA GLU A 334 5.18 -23.18 -9.78
C GLU A 334 4.21 -23.69 -10.85
N THR A 335 3.68 -22.82 -11.72
CA THR A 335 2.69 -23.21 -12.73
C THR A 335 3.36 -23.65 -14.02
N TYR A 336 4.40 -22.96 -14.46
CA TYR A 336 5.08 -23.23 -15.74
C TYR A 336 6.46 -23.85 -15.57
N GLY A 337 6.92 -24.10 -14.33
CA GLY A 337 8.21 -24.74 -14.09
C GLY A 337 9.42 -23.85 -14.43
N TRP A 338 9.23 -22.53 -14.53
CA TRP A 338 10.35 -21.62 -14.84
C TRP A 338 11.33 -21.56 -13.66
N SER A 339 12.62 -21.47 -13.98
CA SER A 339 13.58 -21.14 -12.93
C SER A 339 13.26 -19.77 -12.33
N ARG A 340 13.53 -19.61 -11.04
CA ARG A 340 13.24 -18.35 -10.33
C ARG A 340 13.86 -17.13 -11.03
N ALA A 341 15.12 -17.25 -11.48
CA ALA A 341 15.80 -16.18 -12.21
C ALA A 341 15.08 -15.84 -13.52
N LYS A 342 14.68 -16.86 -14.31
CA LYS A 342 13.93 -16.64 -15.56
C LYS A 342 12.60 -15.95 -15.28
N ALA A 343 11.83 -16.43 -14.30
CA ALA A 343 10.54 -15.83 -13.93
C ALA A 343 10.73 -14.38 -13.48
N THR A 344 11.67 -14.12 -12.57
CA THR A 344 11.95 -12.77 -12.06
C THR A 344 12.29 -11.81 -13.19
N TRP A 345 13.30 -12.10 -13.99
CA TRP A 345 13.77 -11.15 -15.00
C TRP A 345 12.79 -10.97 -16.16
N SER A 346 12.06 -12.01 -16.56
CA SER A 346 11.01 -11.88 -17.60
C SER A 346 9.89 -10.94 -17.15
N ILE A 347 9.42 -11.08 -15.89
CA ILE A 347 8.37 -10.19 -15.37
C ILE A 347 8.93 -8.77 -15.14
N THR A 348 10.14 -8.65 -14.59
CA THR A 348 10.81 -7.36 -14.40
C THR A 348 10.93 -6.58 -15.71
N LEU A 349 11.33 -7.24 -16.80
CA LEU A 349 11.42 -6.61 -18.13
C LEU A 349 10.04 -6.19 -18.66
N ALA A 350 9.01 -6.99 -18.46
CA ALA A 350 7.64 -6.64 -18.84
C ALA A 350 7.13 -5.40 -18.05
N ILE A 351 7.44 -5.32 -16.74
CA ILE A 351 7.10 -4.17 -15.91
C ILE A 351 7.88 -2.93 -16.34
N ILE A 352 9.17 -3.06 -16.64
CA ILE A 352 9.98 -1.96 -17.18
C ILE A 352 9.37 -1.45 -18.50
N ALA A 353 8.99 -2.35 -19.41
CA ALA A 353 8.37 -1.95 -20.67
C ALA A 353 7.06 -1.18 -20.45
N LEU A 354 6.18 -1.63 -19.54
CA LEU A 354 4.96 -0.91 -19.20
C LEU A 354 5.28 0.42 -18.50
N GLY A 355 6.23 0.43 -17.56
CA GLY A 355 6.70 1.65 -16.90
C GLY A 355 7.29 2.68 -17.87
N MET A 356 8.03 2.22 -18.88
CA MET A 356 8.52 3.12 -19.95
C MET A 356 7.39 3.76 -20.76
N VAL A 357 6.32 3.02 -21.05
CA VAL A 357 5.13 3.60 -21.69
C VAL A 357 4.50 4.67 -20.80
N ILE A 358 4.44 4.44 -19.48
CA ILE A 358 3.95 5.44 -18.52
C ILE A 358 4.87 6.67 -18.52
N VAL A 359 6.20 6.50 -18.43
CA VAL A 359 7.15 7.64 -18.47
C VAL A 359 7.00 8.42 -19.77
N CYS A 360 6.87 7.74 -20.92
CA CYS A 360 6.61 8.40 -22.19
C CYS A 360 5.29 9.20 -22.19
N SER A 361 4.26 8.69 -21.53
CA SER A 361 2.95 9.36 -21.42
C SER A 361 2.95 10.59 -20.51
N ILE A 362 4.01 10.77 -19.70
CA ILE A 362 4.15 11.92 -18.81
C ILE A 362 5.12 12.96 -19.43
N CYS A 363 6.29 12.50 -19.89
CA CYS A 363 7.43 13.36 -20.22
C CYS A 363 7.64 13.60 -21.71
N THR A 364 6.74 13.20 -22.59
CA THR A 364 6.94 13.35 -24.04
C THR A 364 5.69 13.90 -24.72
N PRO A 365 5.78 14.42 -25.95
CA PRO A 365 4.61 14.80 -26.73
C PRO A 365 3.60 13.67 -26.99
N ALA A 366 3.95 12.43 -26.64
CA ALA A 366 3.01 11.31 -26.69
C ALA A 366 1.95 11.35 -25.57
N ALA A 367 2.08 12.22 -24.58
CA ALA A 367 1.12 12.37 -23.48
C ALA A 367 -0.31 12.59 -23.99
N ASP A 368 -0.49 13.50 -24.95
CA ASP A 368 -1.80 13.81 -25.52
C ASP A 368 -2.43 12.63 -26.26
N TYR A 369 -1.63 11.76 -26.87
CA TYR A 369 -2.11 10.56 -27.57
C TYR A 369 -2.41 9.39 -26.65
N LEU A 370 -1.77 9.35 -25.46
CA LEU A 370 -1.92 8.28 -24.48
C LEU A 370 -2.96 8.61 -23.38
N ALA A 371 -3.42 9.86 -23.33
CA ALA A 371 -4.51 10.25 -22.45
C ALA A 371 -5.87 9.74 -23.01
N VAL A 372 -6.71 9.21 -22.13
CA VAL A 372 -8.04 8.72 -22.48
C VAL A 372 -9.08 9.40 -21.59
N GLY A 373 -10.04 10.10 -22.21
CA GLY A 373 -11.07 10.81 -21.48
C GLY A 373 -10.55 11.91 -20.54
N GLY A 374 -9.44 12.55 -20.92
CA GLY A 374 -8.81 13.61 -20.10
C GLY A 374 -7.97 13.09 -18.93
N LYS A 375 -7.81 11.77 -18.78
CA LYS A 375 -7.00 11.13 -17.72
C LYS A 375 -5.67 10.67 -18.29
N SER A 376 -4.60 10.85 -17.50
CA SER A 376 -3.28 10.31 -17.87
C SER A 376 -3.26 8.78 -17.86
N LEU A 377 -2.33 8.19 -18.61
CA LEU A 377 -2.15 6.74 -18.57
C LEU A 377 -1.80 6.24 -17.16
N MET A 378 -1.07 7.03 -16.39
CA MET A 378 -0.73 6.72 -14.99
C MET A 378 -1.98 6.62 -14.13
N ASP A 379 -2.92 7.59 -14.24
CA ASP A 379 -4.20 7.58 -13.49
C ASP A 379 -5.05 6.36 -13.85
N ILE A 380 -5.08 6.01 -15.15
CA ILE A 380 -5.84 4.84 -15.63
C ILE A 380 -5.26 3.54 -15.07
N ILE A 381 -3.94 3.40 -15.08
CA ILE A 381 -3.25 2.20 -14.57
C ILE A 381 -3.37 2.12 -13.05
N GLU A 382 -3.27 3.24 -12.34
CA GLU A 382 -3.50 3.31 -10.90
C GLU A 382 -4.93 2.88 -10.56
N PHE A 383 -5.93 3.45 -11.21
CA PHE A 383 -7.33 3.06 -11.01
C PHE A 383 -7.54 1.57 -11.28
N LEU A 384 -7.09 1.09 -12.44
CA LEU A 384 -7.28 -0.30 -12.84
C LEU A 384 -6.66 -1.28 -11.84
N SER A 385 -5.48 -0.97 -11.31
CA SER A 385 -4.76 -1.87 -10.42
C SER A 385 -5.13 -1.68 -8.95
N ALA A 386 -4.99 -0.47 -8.41
CA ALA A 386 -5.16 -0.19 -6.99
C ALA A 386 -6.63 -0.09 -6.57
N ASN A 387 -7.51 0.43 -7.43
CA ASN A 387 -8.94 0.58 -7.08
C ASN A 387 -9.79 -0.59 -7.59
N PHE A 388 -9.55 -1.10 -8.79
CA PHE A 388 -10.39 -2.13 -9.40
C PHE A 388 -9.89 -3.55 -9.10
N ILE A 389 -8.64 -3.91 -9.50
CA ILE A 389 -8.13 -5.28 -9.32
C ILE A 389 -7.98 -5.63 -7.84
N MET A 390 -7.46 -4.72 -7.01
CA MET A 390 -7.34 -4.95 -5.56
C MET A 390 -8.70 -5.18 -4.90
N SER A 391 -9.70 -4.35 -5.23
CA SER A 391 -11.04 -4.48 -4.66
C SER A 391 -11.72 -5.78 -5.10
N ILE A 392 -11.61 -6.16 -6.37
CA ILE A 392 -12.12 -7.44 -6.87
C ILE A 392 -11.40 -8.61 -6.20
N GLY A 393 -10.07 -8.56 -6.09
CA GLY A 393 -9.30 -9.63 -5.46
C GLY A 393 -9.66 -9.83 -4.00
N GLY A 394 -9.79 -8.72 -3.25
CA GLY A 394 -10.27 -8.75 -1.87
C GLY A 394 -11.70 -9.31 -1.77
N LEU A 395 -12.61 -8.87 -2.63
CA LEU A 395 -13.98 -9.39 -2.69
C LEU A 395 -14.02 -10.89 -2.97
N LEU A 396 -13.24 -11.36 -3.95
CA LEU A 396 -13.16 -12.78 -4.28
C LEU A 396 -12.60 -13.61 -3.11
N ALA A 397 -11.59 -13.10 -2.40
CA ALA A 397 -11.04 -13.75 -1.21
C ALA A 397 -12.09 -13.88 -0.09
N VAL A 398 -12.83 -12.81 0.15
CA VAL A 398 -13.88 -12.77 1.17
C VAL A 398 -15.04 -13.70 0.83
N ILE A 399 -15.51 -13.69 -0.42
CA ILE A 399 -16.57 -14.61 -0.88
C ILE A 399 -16.06 -16.05 -0.79
N PHE A 400 -14.84 -16.33 -1.19
CA PHE A 400 -14.28 -17.68 -1.12
C PHE A 400 -14.27 -18.22 0.31
N ILE A 401 -13.79 -17.44 1.27
CA ILE A 401 -13.79 -17.82 2.70
C ILE A 401 -15.21 -17.90 3.26
N GLY A 402 -16.04 -16.90 3.02
CA GLY A 402 -17.37 -16.81 3.66
C GLY A 402 -18.43 -17.74 3.09
N TRP A 403 -18.30 -18.17 1.82
CA TRP A 403 -19.37 -18.86 1.10
C TRP A 403 -18.96 -20.16 0.41
N VAL A 404 -17.66 -20.36 0.10
CA VAL A 404 -17.18 -21.53 -0.65
C VAL A 404 -16.55 -22.58 0.26
N VAL A 405 -15.69 -22.16 1.17
CA VAL A 405 -15.09 -23.06 2.14
C VAL A 405 -16.10 -23.32 3.26
N SER A 406 -16.33 -24.61 3.61
CA SER A 406 -17.31 -24.94 4.65
C SER A 406 -16.91 -24.40 6.03
N LYS A 407 -17.91 -24.03 6.83
CA LYS A 407 -17.71 -23.45 8.17
C LYS A 407 -16.91 -24.39 9.08
N GLU A 408 -17.22 -25.69 9.04
CA GLU A 408 -16.56 -26.72 9.83
C GLU A 408 -15.07 -26.84 9.50
N LYS A 409 -14.74 -26.73 8.21
CA LYS A 409 -13.35 -26.76 7.74
C LYS A 409 -12.59 -25.51 8.18
N LEU A 410 -13.22 -24.34 8.10
CA LEU A 410 -12.63 -23.08 8.59
C LEU A 410 -12.42 -23.14 10.12
N GLU A 411 -13.40 -23.64 10.88
CA GLU A 411 -13.28 -23.80 12.32
C GLU A 411 -12.10 -24.72 12.68
N SER A 412 -11.95 -25.84 11.99
CA SER A 412 -10.81 -26.75 12.20
C SER A 412 -9.44 -26.10 11.88
N TYR A 413 -9.38 -25.25 10.85
CA TYR A 413 -8.15 -24.56 10.48
C TYR A 413 -7.74 -23.46 11.44
N THR A 414 -8.71 -22.87 12.12
CA THR A 414 -8.52 -21.69 12.98
C THR A 414 -8.59 -21.99 14.48
N ALA A 415 -8.94 -23.24 14.86
CA ALA A 415 -9.13 -23.67 16.25
C ALA A 415 -7.92 -23.41 17.17
N HIS A 416 -6.71 -23.33 16.62
CA HIS A 416 -5.50 -23.09 17.42
C HIS A 416 -5.25 -21.62 17.77
N PHE A 417 -6.02 -20.68 17.19
CA PHE A 417 -5.89 -19.25 17.49
C PHE A 417 -7.20 -18.50 17.68
N PHE A 418 -8.35 -19.06 17.27
CA PHE A 418 -9.66 -18.51 17.59
C PHE A 418 -10.35 -19.38 18.67
N GLY A 419 -10.90 -18.70 19.69
CA GLY A 419 -11.97 -19.30 20.48
C GLY A 419 -13.30 -19.28 19.71
N LYS A 420 -14.29 -20.06 20.18
CA LYS A 420 -15.59 -20.20 19.50
C LYS A 420 -16.30 -18.87 19.20
N LEU A 421 -16.27 -17.92 20.14
CA LEU A 421 -16.86 -16.59 19.93
C LEU A 421 -16.08 -15.81 18.87
N GLY A 422 -14.75 -15.74 18.98
CA GLY A 422 -13.90 -15.02 18.02
C GLY A 422 -14.03 -15.58 16.61
N PHE A 423 -14.08 -16.91 16.46
CA PHE A 423 -14.33 -17.55 15.18
C PHE A 423 -15.69 -17.14 14.59
N ASN A 424 -16.77 -17.17 15.37
CA ASN A 424 -18.09 -16.79 14.87
C ASN A 424 -18.13 -15.32 14.45
N VAL A 425 -17.56 -14.40 15.24
CA VAL A 425 -17.48 -12.98 14.87
C VAL A 425 -16.73 -12.82 13.56
N TRP A 426 -15.52 -13.38 13.44
CA TRP A 426 -14.72 -13.33 12.20
C TRP A 426 -15.47 -13.93 11.00
N TYR A 427 -16.10 -15.11 11.17
CA TYR A 427 -16.81 -15.78 10.09
C TYR A 427 -17.99 -14.97 9.57
N TYR A 428 -18.79 -14.38 10.47
CA TYR A 428 -19.94 -13.56 10.04
C TYR A 428 -19.54 -12.22 9.48
N LEU A 429 -18.45 -11.62 9.95
CA LEU A 429 -17.83 -10.47 9.28
C LEU A 429 -17.45 -10.81 7.83
N MET A 430 -16.72 -11.91 7.62
CA MET A 430 -16.27 -12.35 6.29
C MET A 430 -17.45 -12.75 5.40
N ARG A 431 -18.52 -13.28 5.97
CA ARG A 431 -19.65 -13.78 5.19
C ARG A 431 -20.63 -12.69 4.74
N TYR A 432 -20.87 -11.69 5.55
CA TYR A 432 -21.95 -10.72 5.29
C TYR A 432 -21.46 -9.27 5.21
N ILE A 433 -20.72 -8.81 6.20
CA ILE A 433 -20.37 -7.39 6.34
C ILE A 433 -19.28 -7.00 5.34
N THR A 434 -18.18 -7.74 5.32
CA THR A 434 -17.03 -7.41 4.47
C THR A 434 -17.35 -7.45 2.97
N PRO A 435 -18.09 -8.46 2.43
CA PRO A 435 -18.46 -8.42 1.00
C PRO A 435 -19.31 -7.21 0.64
N LEU A 436 -20.31 -6.88 1.48
CA LEU A 436 -21.18 -5.73 1.25
C LEU A 436 -20.39 -4.43 1.18
N ILE A 437 -19.52 -4.21 2.17
CA ILE A 437 -18.67 -3.03 2.25
C ILE A 437 -17.72 -2.96 1.04
N THR A 438 -17.09 -4.08 0.66
CA THR A 438 -16.17 -4.12 -0.49
C THR A 438 -16.88 -3.82 -1.82
N ILE A 439 -18.12 -4.29 -1.98
CA ILE A 439 -18.95 -3.97 -3.16
C ILE A 439 -19.25 -2.47 -3.21
N ILE A 440 -19.63 -1.86 -2.08
CA ILE A 440 -19.92 -0.42 -1.99
C ILE A 440 -18.70 0.39 -2.46
N ILE A 441 -17.49 0.05 -1.97
CA ILE A 441 -16.26 0.73 -2.37
C ILE A 441 -16.00 0.57 -3.86
N LEU A 442 -16.10 -0.66 -4.35
CA LEU A 442 -15.85 -0.95 -5.76
C LEU A 442 -16.77 -0.11 -6.65
N LEU A 443 -18.05 -0.05 -6.31
CA LEU A 443 -19.02 0.74 -7.05
C LEU A 443 -18.76 2.25 -6.94
N ALA A 444 -18.43 2.76 -5.74
CA ALA A 444 -18.07 4.16 -5.53
C ALA A 444 -16.84 4.56 -6.36
N LYS A 445 -15.77 3.76 -6.30
CA LYS A 445 -14.54 4.05 -7.07
C LYS A 445 -14.75 3.96 -8.60
N ILE A 446 -15.62 3.06 -9.07
CA ILE A 446 -16.00 3.01 -10.48
C ILE A 446 -16.78 4.28 -10.85
N ALA A 447 -17.74 4.71 -10.02
CA ALA A 447 -18.52 5.91 -10.27
C ALA A 447 -17.61 7.17 -10.29
N GLU A 448 -16.72 7.33 -9.30
CA GLU A 448 -15.74 8.43 -9.27
C GLU A 448 -14.86 8.47 -10.53
N PHE A 449 -14.42 7.32 -11.00
CA PHE A 449 -13.56 7.25 -12.18
C PHE A 449 -14.26 7.71 -13.46
N PHE A 450 -15.52 7.33 -13.66
CA PHE A 450 -16.27 7.64 -14.90
C PHE A 450 -17.02 8.97 -14.85
N MET A 451 -17.53 9.37 -13.68
CA MET A 451 -18.39 10.56 -13.52
C MET A 451 -17.63 11.77 -12.95
N GLY A 452 -16.48 11.55 -12.32
CA GLY A 452 -15.73 12.53 -11.52
C GLY A 452 -16.19 12.57 -10.06
N GLU A 453 -15.28 12.97 -9.19
CA GLU A 453 -15.50 13.03 -7.73
C GLU A 453 -16.65 13.99 -7.35
N ASP A 454 -16.67 15.19 -7.96
CA ASP A 454 -17.71 16.20 -7.68
C ASP A 454 -19.11 15.74 -8.07
N ALA A 455 -19.24 15.02 -9.19
CA ALA A 455 -20.54 14.50 -9.63
C ALA A 455 -21.07 13.42 -8.69
N VAL A 456 -20.18 12.53 -8.21
CA VAL A 456 -20.55 11.49 -7.24
C VAL A 456 -20.95 12.12 -5.91
N LYS A 457 -20.20 13.11 -5.41
CA LYS A 457 -20.57 13.87 -4.20
C LYS A 457 -21.94 14.51 -4.32
N SER A 458 -22.22 15.21 -5.42
CA SER A 458 -23.52 15.83 -5.65
C SER A 458 -24.68 14.82 -5.64
N ILE A 459 -24.48 13.62 -6.20
CA ILE A 459 -25.49 12.56 -6.17
C ILE A 459 -25.70 12.06 -4.74
N LEU A 460 -24.63 11.80 -3.97
CA LEU A 460 -24.73 11.32 -2.60
C LEU A 460 -25.39 12.35 -1.68
N GLU A 461 -25.03 13.62 -1.78
CA GLU A 461 -25.69 14.72 -1.05
C GLU A 461 -27.18 14.80 -1.39
N SER A 462 -27.56 14.59 -2.66
CA SER A 462 -28.97 14.57 -3.07
C SER A 462 -29.77 13.41 -2.48
N MET A 463 -29.06 12.31 -2.10
CA MET A 463 -29.63 11.12 -1.46
C MET A 463 -29.60 11.22 0.09
N GLY A 464 -28.99 12.29 0.65
CA GLY A 464 -28.84 12.47 2.10
C GLY A 464 -27.76 11.57 2.74
N LEU A 465 -26.76 11.15 1.95
CA LEU A 465 -25.68 10.25 2.34
C LEU A 465 -24.34 10.97 2.46
#